data_99aa20b9173f0571752c4db9fa764eb7
#
_entry.id   99aa20b9173f0571752c4db9fa764eb7
#
_cell.length_a   1.000
_cell.length_b   1.000
_cell.length_c   1.000
_cell.angle_alpha   90.00
_cell.angle_beta   90.00
_cell.angle_gamma   90.00
#
_symmetry.space_group_name_H-M   'P 1'
#
loop_
_entity.id
_entity.type
_entity.pdbx_description
1 polymer ?
#
loop_
_entity_poly.entity_id
_entity_poly.type
_entity_poly.pdbx_seq_one_letter_code
_entity_poly.pdbx_strand_id
1 'polypeptide(L)'
;MDSPDSCDTLGYANRRPALFETVKLMDWVFDSFSIQAALDTDLTIAEIPVKYSSDTDTLKLYPDNSMMTLLPSSGDGTVTQKYFHLPDYVCAPIQQGDVVGTVELKLAGETIGVVDLIAGQDVSLNPLLFTVARFREFLGSLYLKVVITLSIISAAIYFLWTFLNGWNRRKPTRKIHRR
;
A
#
# COMPACT_ATOMS: atom_id res chain seq x y z
N MET A 1 -20.15 10.00 85.64
CA MET A 1 -21.19 10.29 84.65
C MET A 1 -20.44 10.62 83.40
N ASP A 2 -19.93 9.58 82.75
CA ASP A 2 -19.12 9.67 81.53
C ASP A 2 -20.04 9.72 80.32
N SER A 3 -19.80 10.69 79.47
CA SER A 3 -20.52 10.92 78.24
C SER A 3 -19.85 10.13 77.11
N PRO A 4 -20.52 9.23 76.37
CA PRO A 4 -19.91 8.36 75.39
C PRO A 4 -19.98 8.89 73.94
N ASP A 5 -19.84 10.20 73.70
CA ASP A 5 -20.09 10.81 72.38
C ASP A 5 -18.89 11.40 71.63
N SER A 6 -17.65 10.99 71.98
CA SER A 6 -16.49 11.62 71.36
C SER A 6 -15.73 10.78 70.28
N CYS A 7 -16.23 9.60 69.90
CA CYS A 7 -15.48 8.73 68.95
C CYS A 7 -15.95 8.69 67.51
N ASP A 8 -17.13 9.19 67.18
CA ASP A 8 -17.70 8.97 65.82
C ASP A 8 -17.62 10.14 64.83
N THR A 9 -17.13 11.29 65.27
CA THR A 9 -17.15 12.49 64.40
C THR A 9 -15.86 12.67 63.55
N LEU A 10 -14.74 11.99 63.90
CA LEU A 10 -13.47 12.17 63.18
C LEU A 10 -13.36 11.35 61.91
N GLY A 11 -14.14 10.29 61.77
CA GLY A 11 -14.09 9.44 60.54
C GLY A 11 -14.93 9.93 59.38
N TYR A 12 -16.02 10.62 59.64
CA TYR A 12 -16.96 11.09 58.62
C TYR A 12 -16.59 12.47 58.04
N ALA A 13 -15.98 13.32 58.78
CA ALA A 13 -15.62 14.67 58.34
C ALA A 13 -14.53 14.69 57.25
N ASN A 14 -13.67 13.69 57.20
CA ASN A 14 -12.57 13.60 56.21
C ASN A 14 -12.93 12.85 54.90
N ARG A 15 -14.05 12.11 54.89
CA ARG A 15 -14.47 11.39 53.67
C ARG A 15 -15.27 12.24 52.70
N ARG A 16 -15.98 13.26 53.18
CA ARG A 16 -16.77 14.15 52.33
C ARG A 16 -15.99 14.98 51.35
N PRO A 17 -14.85 15.65 51.74
CA PRO A 17 -14.06 16.41 50.81
C PRO A 17 -13.39 15.52 49.73
N ALA A 18 -12.93 14.32 50.10
CA ALA A 18 -12.33 13.36 49.17
C ALA A 18 -13.32 12.87 48.13
N LEU A 19 -14.55 12.57 48.53
CA LEU A 19 -15.64 12.20 47.60
C LEU A 19 -16.01 13.34 46.66
N PHE A 20 -16.04 14.59 47.18
CA PHE A 20 -16.37 15.76 46.36
C PHE A 20 -15.28 16.09 45.35
N GLU A 21 -14.04 15.92 45.69
CA GLU A 21 -12.91 16.06 44.77
C GLU A 21 -12.90 14.96 43.72
N THR A 22 -13.25 13.71 44.10
CA THR A 22 -13.39 12.61 43.15
C THR A 22 -14.51 12.86 42.13
N VAL A 23 -15.66 13.37 42.58
CA VAL A 23 -16.76 13.73 41.66
C VAL A 23 -16.31 14.84 40.68
N LYS A 24 -15.69 15.88 41.18
CA LYS A 24 -15.14 16.94 40.30
C LYS A 24 -14.13 16.44 39.29
N LEU A 25 -13.27 15.52 39.68
CA LEU A 25 -12.30 14.89 38.77
C LEU A 25 -13.01 14.07 37.69
N MET A 26 -14.02 13.30 38.09
CA MET A 26 -14.85 12.52 37.15
C MET A 26 -15.61 13.43 36.17
N ASP A 27 -16.26 14.48 36.69
CA ASP A 27 -16.94 15.47 35.83
C ASP A 27 -15.97 16.11 34.86
N TRP A 28 -14.77 16.49 35.30
CA TRP A 28 -13.75 17.05 34.42
C TRP A 28 -13.29 16.04 33.34
N VAL A 29 -13.13 14.76 33.67
CA VAL A 29 -12.77 13.71 32.69
C VAL A 29 -13.87 13.55 31.64
N PHE A 30 -15.15 13.47 32.06
CA PHE A 30 -16.26 13.35 31.14
C PHE A 30 -16.50 14.57 30.26
N ASP A 31 -16.20 15.75 30.76
CA ASP A 31 -16.29 17.00 29.99
C ASP A 31 -15.09 17.14 29.04
N SER A 32 -13.91 16.64 29.43
CA SER A 32 -12.67 16.82 28.70
C SER A 32 -12.43 15.75 27.63
N PHE A 33 -13.04 14.58 27.74
CA PHE A 33 -12.85 13.46 26.82
C PHE A 33 -14.19 12.92 26.34
N SER A 34 -14.22 12.59 25.04
CA SER A 34 -15.37 11.96 24.39
C SER A 34 -14.94 10.83 23.48
N ILE A 35 -15.82 9.84 23.32
CA ILE A 35 -15.60 8.77 22.34
C ILE A 35 -15.91 9.34 20.97
N GLN A 36 -14.90 9.40 20.12
CA GLN A 36 -15.00 9.90 18.76
C GLN A 36 -14.47 8.87 17.77
N ALA A 37 -14.96 8.93 16.53
CA ALA A 37 -14.43 8.11 15.44
C ALA A 37 -13.04 8.62 15.03
N ALA A 38 -12.01 7.84 15.29
CA ALA A 38 -10.66 8.08 14.79
C ALA A 38 -10.55 7.75 13.29
N LEU A 39 -11.35 6.78 12.83
CA LEU A 39 -11.55 6.40 11.44
C LEU A 39 -13.02 6.25 11.15
N ASP A 40 -13.45 6.83 10.04
CA ASP A 40 -14.81 6.73 9.52
C ASP A 40 -14.78 5.93 8.20
N THR A 41 -15.64 4.95 8.06
CA THR A 41 -15.75 4.08 6.89
C THR A 41 -16.21 4.81 5.64
N ASP A 42 -16.88 5.95 5.78
CA ASP A 42 -17.43 6.72 4.67
C ASP A 42 -16.42 7.71 4.06
N LEU A 43 -15.31 7.93 4.73
CA LEU A 43 -14.29 8.87 4.29
C LEU A 43 -13.13 8.17 3.58
N THR A 44 -12.78 8.67 2.40
CA THR A 44 -11.55 8.27 1.71
C THR A 44 -10.34 8.69 2.54
N ILE A 45 -9.52 7.72 2.92
CA ILE A 45 -8.34 7.96 3.77
C ILE A 45 -7.07 8.09 2.94
N ALA A 46 -6.96 7.33 1.86
CA ALA A 46 -5.79 7.34 0.99
C ALA A 46 -6.17 7.06 -0.47
N GLU A 47 -5.29 7.43 -1.38
CA GLU A 47 -5.38 7.10 -2.79
C GLU A 47 -4.08 6.45 -3.23
N ILE A 48 -4.18 5.40 -4.06
CA ILE A 48 -3.03 4.66 -4.56
C ILE A 48 -3.11 4.53 -6.08
N PRO A 49 -1.98 4.66 -6.82
CA PRO A 49 -1.98 4.50 -8.26
C PRO A 49 -2.24 3.04 -8.68
N VAL A 50 -3.02 2.87 -9.74
CA VAL A 50 -3.36 1.56 -10.31
C VAL A 50 -2.66 1.39 -11.65
N LYS A 51 -2.00 0.25 -11.84
CA LYS A 51 -1.40 -0.13 -13.12
C LYS A 51 -2.31 -1.08 -13.89
N TYR A 52 -2.25 -0.97 -15.23
CA TYR A 52 -3.00 -1.80 -16.18
C TYR A 52 -4.52 -1.68 -16.07
N SER A 53 -5.00 -0.58 -15.53
CA SER A 53 -6.42 -0.25 -15.49
C SER A 53 -6.91 0.29 -16.83
N SER A 54 -8.21 0.05 -17.16
CA SER A 54 -8.90 0.70 -18.28
C SER A 54 -9.73 1.90 -17.84
N ASP A 55 -10.10 1.98 -16.57
CA ASP A 55 -11.15 2.89 -16.12
C ASP A 55 -10.60 4.05 -15.28
N THR A 56 -9.56 3.80 -14.48
CA THR A 56 -9.04 4.81 -13.56
C THR A 56 -7.55 4.60 -13.27
N ASP A 57 -6.83 5.70 -13.08
CA ASP A 57 -5.40 5.69 -12.75
C ASP A 57 -5.15 5.64 -11.24
N THR A 58 -6.18 5.94 -10.42
CA THR A 58 -6.09 5.96 -8.97
C THR A 58 -7.23 5.18 -8.31
N LEU A 59 -6.94 4.51 -7.22
CA LEU A 59 -7.89 3.78 -6.39
C LEU A 59 -8.05 4.48 -5.06
N LYS A 60 -9.29 4.77 -4.69
CA LYS A 60 -9.63 5.30 -3.37
C LYS A 60 -9.74 4.17 -2.38
N LEU A 61 -9.12 4.37 -1.22
CA LEU A 61 -9.12 3.41 -0.13
C LEU A 61 -9.97 3.89 1.03
N TYR A 62 -10.74 2.97 1.57
CA TYR A 62 -11.60 3.15 2.73
C TYR A 62 -11.18 2.21 3.84
N PRO A 63 -11.39 2.56 5.11
CA PRO A 63 -11.15 1.61 6.20
C PRO A 63 -12.25 0.53 6.19
N ASP A 64 -11.86 -0.71 6.42
CA ASP A 64 -12.81 -1.84 6.53
C ASP A 64 -13.74 -1.67 7.73
N ASN A 65 -13.20 -1.11 8.82
CA ASN A 65 -13.95 -0.90 10.06
C ASN A 65 -13.76 0.51 10.60
N SER A 66 -14.82 1.07 11.19
CA SER A 66 -14.72 2.30 11.97
C SER A 66 -14.02 2.00 13.30
N MET A 67 -13.08 2.88 13.66
CA MET A 67 -12.39 2.78 14.96
C MET A 67 -12.80 3.96 15.83
N MET A 68 -13.44 3.64 16.96
CA MET A 68 -13.77 4.62 17.99
C MET A 68 -12.71 4.63 19.09
N THR A 69 -12.27 5.78 19.50
CA THR A 69 -11.32 5.94 20.60
C THR A 69 -11.67 7.15 21.45
N LEU A 70 -11.12 7.19 22.67
CA LEU A 70 -11.30 8.29 23.59
C LEU A 70 -10.36 9.43 23.19
N LEU A 71 -10.93 10.53 22.74
CA LEU A 71 -10.19 11.72 22.31
C LEU A 71 -10.57 12.93 23.16
N PRO A 72 -9.68 13.93 23.29
CA PRO A 72 -10.03 15.21 23.94
C PRO A 72 -11.20 15.88 23.21
N SER A 73 -12.23 16.30 23.95
CA SER A 73 -13.42 16.95 23.39
C SER A 73 -13.12 18.29 22.69
N SER A 74 -12.02 18.92 23.05
CA SER A 74 -11.56 20.18 22.45
C SER A 74 -10.60 20.00 21.27
N GLY A 75 -10.30 18.76 20.87
CA GLY A 75 -9.39 18.42 19.76
C GLY A 75 -10.11 18.29 18.44
N ASP A 76 -9.49 18.74 17.38
CA ASP A 76 -9.95 18.62 15.98
C ASP A 76 -9.59 17.28 15.32
N GLY A 77 -9.37 16.21 16.10
CA GLY A 77 -9.00 14.89 15.61
C GLY A 77 -7.55 14.73 15.13
N THR A 78 -6.76 15.83 15.12
CA THR A 78 -5.35 15.83 14.68
C THR A 78 -4.39 15.16 15.66
N VAL A 79 -4.87 14.81 16.84
CA VAL A 79 -4.04 14.17 17.89
C VAL A 79 -3.65 12.75 17.52
N THR A 80 -4.39 12.11 16.61
CA THR A 80 -4.13 10.75 16.15
C THR A 80 -3.25 10.77 14.90
N GLN A 81 -2.06 10.20 15.01
CA GLN A 81 -1.15 10.04 13.87
C GLN A 81 -1.51 8.77 13.09
N LYS A 82 -1.62 8.89 11.76
CA LYS A 82 -1.94 7.80 10.84
C LYS A 82 -0.68 7.38 10.09
N TYR A 83 -0.27 6.14 10.25
CA TYR A 83 0.84 5.54 9.52
C TYR A 83 0.31 4.53 8.52
N PHE A 84 0.55 4.79 7.23
CA PHE A 84 0.05 3.97 6.14
C PHE A 84 1.09 2.93 5.74
N HIS A 85 0.67 1.68 5.71
CA HIS A 85 1.44 0.56 5.16
C HIS A 85 0.80 0.15 3.85
N LEU A 86 1.13 0.88 2.79
CA LEU A 86 0.59 0.71 1.44
C LEU A 86 1.69 0.36 0.46
N PRO A 87 1.43 -0.47 -0.56
CA PRO A 87 2.34 -0.63 -1.68
C PRO A 87 2.39 0.65 -2.53
N ASP A 88 3.48 0.86 -3.27
CA ASP A 88 3.64 2.02 -4.15
C ASP A 88 2.58 2.08 -5.27
N TYR A 89 2.04 0.93 -5.68
CA TYR A 89 0.99 0.79 -6.67
C TYR A 89 0.30 -0.57 -6.54
N VAL A 90 -0.90 -0.67 -7.08
CA VAL A 90 -1.62 -1.94 -7.25
C VAL A 90 -1.87 -2.23 -8.72
N CYS A 91 -2.02 -3.50 -9.08
CA CYS A 91 -2.29 -3.93 -10.45
C CYS A 91 -3.75 -4.36 -10.58
N ALA A 92 -4.43 -3.89 -11.63
CA ALA A 92 -5.74 -4.42 -11.99
C ALA A 92 -5.64 -5.91 -12.40
N PRO A 93 -6.69 -6.76 -12.22
CA PRO A 93 -8.02 -6.38 -11.73
C PRO A 93 -8.09 -6.32 -10.20
N ILE A 94 -8.96 -5.45 -9.66
CA ILE A 94 -9.23 -5.27 -8.24
C ILE A 94 -10.73 -5.24 -8.08
N GLN A 95 -11.25 -5.91 -7.06
CA GLN A 95 -12.66 -5.88 -6.70
C GLN A 95 -12.91 -4.93 -5.54
N GLN A 96 -14.08 -4.32 -5.52
CA GLN A 96 -14.50 -3.52 -4.38
C GLN A 96 -14.51 -4.39 -3.12
N GLY A 97 -13.89 -3.90 -2.04
CA GLY A 97 -13.73 -4.65 -0.80
C GLY A 97 -12.42 -5.45 -0.68
N ASP A 98 -11.60 -5.52 -1.75
CA ASP A 98 -10.28 -6.16 -1.66
C ASP A 98 -9.38 -5.38 -0.71
N VAL A 99 -8.67 -6.09 0.17
CA VAL A 99 -7.70 -5.49 1.09
C VAL A 99 -6.44 -5.12 0.32
N VAL A 100 -6.08 -3.84 0.36
CA VAL A 100 -4.93 -3.28 -0.35
C VAL A 100 -3.76 -3.01 0.59
N GLY A 101 -4.03 -2.67 1.83
CA GLY A 101 -3.01 -2.35 2.81
C GLY A 101 -3.61 -2.15 4.19
N THR A 102 -2.84 -1.53 5.08
CA THR A 102 -3.27 -1.27 6.46
C THR A 102 -2.91 0.15 6.88
N VAL A 103 -3.67 0.69 7.83
CA VAL A 103 -3.37 1.94 8.51
C VAL A 103 -3.18 1.66 10.00
N GLU A 104 -2.05 2.07 10.54
CA GLU A 104 -1.75 2.03 11.96
C GLU A 104 -2.07 3.39 12.57
N LEU A 105 -2.88 3.38 13.63
CA LEU A 105 -3.24 4.57 14.38
C LEU A 105 -2.39 4.67 15.64
N LYS A 106 -1.74 5.82 15.82
CA LYS A 106 -0.95 6.12 17.03
C LYS A 106 -1.49 7.34 17.75
N LEU A 107 -1.59 7.23 19.06
CA LEU A 107 -1.92 8.31 19.97
C LEU A 107 -0.74 8.51 20.94
N ALA A 108 -0.18 9.69 20.97
CA ALA A 108 0.99 10.02 21.82
C ALA A 108 2.19 9.05 21.65
N GLY A 109 2.36 8.46 20.45
CA GLY A 109 3.44 7.51 20.14
C GLY A 109 3.12 6.05 20.44
N GLU A 110 1.98 5.75 21.05
CA GLU A 110 1.50 4.38 21.30
C GLU A 110 0.50 3.96 20.24
N THR A 111 0.62 2.73 19.73
CA THR A 111 -0.29 2.16 18.74
C THR A 111 -1.62 1.80 19.40
N ILE A 112 -2.68 2.48 19.02
CA ILE A 112 -4.04 2.23 19.52
C ILE A 112 -4.81 1.20 18.70
N GLY A 113 -4.42 1.00 17.42
CA GLY A 113 -5.02 -0.02 16.58
C GLY A 113 -4.47 -0.01 15.16
N VAL A 114 -4.76 -1.11 14.46
CA VAL A 114 -4.47 -1.31 13.04
C VAL A 114 -5.76 -1.67 12.34
N VAL A 115 -6.05 -1.01 11.22
CA VAL A 115 -7.26 -1.22 10.42
C VAL A 115 -6.86 -1.50 8.98
N ASP A 116 -7.52 -2.48 8.37
CA ASP A 116 -7.33 -2.81 6.97
C ASP A 116 -7.94 -1.72 6.07
N LEU A 117 -7.28 -1.46 4.96
CA LEU A 117 -7.74 -0.54 3.94
C LEU A 117 -8.24 -1.32 2.72
N ILE A 118 -9.48 -1.10 2.37
CA ILE A 118 -10.17 -1.80 1.29
C ILE A 118 -10.37 -0.91 0.06
N ALA A 119 -10.45 -1.55 -1.09
CA ALA A 119 -10.76 -0.91 -2.37
C ALA A 119 -12.19 -0.37 -2.38
N GLY A 120 -12.37 0.90 -2.72
CA GLY A 120 -13.68 1.55 -2.76
C GLY A 120 -14.47 1.31 -4.04
N GLN A 121 -13.84 0.75 -5.08
CA GLN A 121 -14.46 0.53 -6.39
C GLN A 121 -13.81 -0.65 -7.12
N ASP A 122 -14.56 -1.22 -8.06
CA ASP A 122 -14.03 -2.21 -8.99
C ASP A 122 -13.12 -1.54 -10.02
N VAL A 123 -12.01 -2.19 -10.34
CA VAL A 123 -11.07 -1.72 -11.37
C VAL A 123 -10.83 -2.84 -12.39
N SER A 124 -11.21 -2.57 -13.63
CA SER A 124 -11.08 -3.54 -14.73
C SER A 124 -9.66 -3.56 -15.29
N LEU A 125 -9.20 -4.76 -15.65
CA LEU A 125 -7.90 -4.93 -16.32
C LEU A 125 -7.99 -4.47 -17.78
N ASN A 126 -7.03 -3.69 -18.23
CA ASN A 126 -6.83 -3.41 -19.65
C ASN A 126 -5.93 -4.50 -20.26
N PRO A 127 -6.47 -5.45 -21.07
CA PRO A 127 -5.70 -6.56 -21.60
C PRO A 127 -4.59 -6.12 -22.55
N LEU A 128 -4.75 -4.98 -23.23
CA LEU A 128 -3.72 -4.45 -24.13
C LEU A 128 -2.53 -3.92 -23.34
N LEU A 129 -2.75 -3.11 -22.32
CA LEU A 129 -1.67 -2.57 -21.49
C LEU A 129 -0.91 -3.69 -20.76
N PHE A 130 -1.64 -4.66 -20.24
CA PHE A 130 -1.04 -5.82 -19.58
C PHE A 130 -0.17 -6.65 -20.55
N THR A 131 -0.68 -6.91 -21.76
CA THR A 131 0.06 -7.68 -22.78
C THR A 131 1.33 -6.95 -23.22
N VAL A 132 1.24 -5.64 -23.46
CA VAL A 132 2.40 -4.83 -23.86
C VAL A 132 3.46 -4.79 -22.75
N ALA A 133 3.04 -4.64 -21.49
CA ALA A 133 3.96 -4.65 -20.36
C ALA A 133 4.68 -6.00 -20.22
N ARG A 134 3.96 -7.10 -20.33
CA ARG A 134 4.54 -8.47 -20.32
C ARG A 134 5.49 -8.69 -21.49
N PHE A 135 5.14 -8.20 -22.68
CA PHE A 135 6.00 -8.30 -23.85
C PHE A 135 7.29 -7.50 -23.67
N ARG A 136 7.21 -6.32 -23.09
CA ARG A 136 8.39 -5.49 -22.76
C ARG A 136 9.32 -6.16 -21.75
N GLU A 137 8.77 -6.78 -20.71
CA GLU A 137 9.55 -7.56 -19.74
C GLU A 137 10.24 -8.76 -20.42
N PHE A 138 9.53 -9.46 -21.31
CA PHE A 138 10.06 -10.57 -22.08
C PHE A 138 11.20 -10.13 -23.01
N LEU A 139 11.06 -9.01 -23.71
CA LEU A 139 12.11 -8.42 -24.56
C LEU A 139 13.34 -7.99 -23.73
N GLY A 140 13.14 -7.56 -22.48
CA GLY A 140 14.23 -7.20 -21.56
C GLY A 140 15.00 -8.40 -21.00
N SER A 141 14.46 -9.61 -21.16
CA SER A 141 15.03 -10.84 -20.61
C SER A 141 16.44 -11.11 -21.18
N LEU A 142 17.38 -11.47 -20.30
CA LEU A 142 18.73 -11.89 -20.68
C LEU A 142 18.71 -13.04 -21.67
N TYR A 143 17.77 -13.96 -21.52
CA TYR A 143 17.60 -15.12 -22.39
C TYR A 143 17.36 -14.70 -23.86
N LEU A 144 16.46 -13.75 -24.07
CA LEU A 144 16.14 -13.27 -25.42
C LEU A 144 17.34 -12.54 -26.05
N LYS A 145 18.09 -11.75 -25.28
CA LYS A 145 19.32 -11.09 -25.74
C LYS A 145 20.35 -12.13 -26.21
N VAL A 146 20.55 -13.20 -25.47
CA VAL A 146 21.45 -14.28 -25.83
C VAL A 146 21.00 -14.98 -27.11
N VAL A 147 19.72 -15.30 -27.26
CA VAL A 147 19.17 -15.95 -28.46
C VAL A 147 19.32 -15.08 -29.70
N ILE A 148 19.04 -13.76 -29.58
CA ILE A 148 19.21 -12.83 -30.69
C ILE A 148 20.67 -12.72 -31.11
N THR A 149 21.60 -12.57 -30.16
CA THR A 149 23.05 -12.50 -30.48
C THR A 149 23.54 -13.77 -31.15
N LEU A 150 23.13 -14.92 -30.68
CA LEU A 150 23.48 -16.23 -31.26
C LEU A 150 22.91 -16.39 -32.68
N SER A 151 21.67 -15.93 -32.90
CA SER A 151 21.03 -15.89 -34.22
C SER A 151 21.76 -15.00 -35.21
N ILE A 152 22.19 -13.80 -34.79
CA ILE A 152 22.96 -12.89 -35.63
C ILE A 152 24.30 -13.48 -36.00
N ILE A 153 25.00 -14.11 -35.04
CA ILE A 153 26.31 -14.78 -35.29
C ILE A 153 26.13 -15.92 -36.29
N SER A 154 25.09 -16.77 -36.14
CA SER A 154 24.78 -17.85 -37.06
C SER A 154 24.50 -17.34 -38.49
N ALA A 155 23.70 -16.27 -38.60
CA ALA A 155 23.40 -15.65 -39.89
C ALA A 155 24.67 -15.06 -40.56
N ALA A 156 25.53 -14.44 -39.78
CA ALA A 156 26.81 -13.88 -40.27
C ALA A 156 27.75 -14.98 -40.78
N ILE A 157 27.85 -16.12 -40.08
CA ILE A 157 28.64 -17.29 -40.48
C ILE A 157 28.09 -17.87 -41.79
N TYR A 158 26.75 -17.99 -41.88
CA TYR A 158 26.11 -18.49 -43.11
C TYR A 158 26.37 -17.57 -44.32
N PHE A 159 26.26 -16.25 -44.12
CA PHE A 159 26.53 -15.27 -45.15
C PHE A 159 28.00 -15.28 -45.60
N LEU A 160 28.92 -15.40 -44.65
CA LEU A 160 30.36 -15.48 -44.94
C LEU A 160 30.68 -16.77 -45.73
N TRP A 161 30.11 -17.88 -45.36
CA TRP A 161 30.30 -19.17 -46.04
C TRP A 161 29.77 -19.14 -47.48
N THR A 162 28.58 -18.59 -47.71
CA THR A 162 28.00 -18.41 -49.06
C THR A 162 28.83 -17.43 -49.90
N PHE A 163 29.33 -16.36 -49.32
CA PHE A 163 30.19 -15.40 -50.02
C PHE A 163 31.52 -16.02 -50.47
N LEU A 164 32.19 -16.75 -49.58
CA LEU A 164 33.46 -17.43 -49.89
C LEU A 164 33.27 -18.52 -50.95
N ASN A 165 32.20 -19.30 -50.87
CA ASN A 165 31.88 -20.32 -51.89
C ASN A 165 31.49 -19.69 -53.26
N GLY A 166 30.79 -18.57 -53.21
CA GLY A 166 30.44 -17.83 -54.45
C GLY A 166 31.67 -17.25 -55.16
N TRP A 167 32.69 -16.80 -54.40
CA TRP A 167 33.92 -16.25 -54.92
C TRP A 167 34.83 -17.35 -55.51
N ASN A 168 34.84 -18.55 -54.92
CA ASN A 168 35.65 -19.68 -55.40
C ASN A 168 35.13 -20.28 -56.71
N ARG A 169 33.84 -20.07 -57.03
CA ARG A 169 33.24 -20.53 -58.30
C ARG A 169 33.53 -19.61 -59.52
N ARG A 170 34.14 -18.45 -59.30
CA ARG A 170 34.42 -17.48 -60.38
C ARG A 170 35.86 -17.54 -60.95
N LYS A 171 36.59 -18.64 -60.72
CA LYS A 171 37.88 -18.81 -61.38
C LYS A 171 37.61 -19.19 -62.83
N PRO A 172 37.98 -18.36 -63.84
CA PRO A 172 37.79 -18.66 -65.25
C PRO A 172 38.76 -19.77 -65.65
N THR A 173 38.23 -20.88 -66.19
CA THR A 173 39.04 -21.89 -66.87
C THR A 173 39.65 -21.29 -68.13
N ARG A 174 40.96 -20.98 -68.09
CA ARG A 174 41.73 -20.63 -69.29
C ARG A 174 41.69 -21.80 -70.26
N LYS A 175 40.91 -21.72 -71.33
CA LYS A 175 40.99 -22.62 -72.47
C LYS A 175 42.37 -22.42 -73.12
N ILE A 176 43.26 -23.36 -72.96
CA ILE A 176 44.49 -23.41 -73.75
C ILE A 176 44.11 -23.91 -75.14
N HIS A 177 44.19 -23.00 -76.15
CA HIS A 177 44.07 -23.35 -77.54
C HIS A 177 45.47 -23.85 -78.01
N ARG A 178 45.59 -25.16 -78.23
CA ARG A 178 46.74 -25.72 -78.95
C ARG A 178 46.39 -25.73 -80.44
N ARG A 179 47.26 -25.09 -81.22
CA ARG A 179 47.44 -25.27 -82.67
C ARG A 179 48.27 -26.55 -82.92
#